data_a31cbc28bfff7ce1e430466fee73c437
#
_entry.id   a31cbc28bfff7ce1e430466fee73c437
#
_cell.length_a   1.000
_cell.length_b   1.000
_cell.length_c   1.000
_cell.angle_alpha   90.00
_cell.angle_beta   90.00
_cell.angle_gamma   90.00
#
_symmetry.space_group_name_H-M   'P 1'
#
loop_
_entity.id
_entity.type
_entity.pdbx_description
1 polymer ?
#
loop_
_entity_poly.entity_id
_entity_poly.type
_entity_poly.pdbx_seq_one_letter_code
_entity_poly.pdbx_strand_id
1 'polypeptide(L)'
;MIKVKVEKEKGYFKKISILGHAMYDDYGKDIVCSAVSSIVTTTINGILTIDKSAITYLASSKGLTIKVLSNDRVTQSLLKNMLRLLKELELKYKENIEIQ
;
A
#
# COMPACT_ATOMS: atom_id res chain seq x y z
N MET A 1 8.92 12.56 1.33
CA MET A 1 9.17 11.14 1.65
C MET A 1 7.85 10.39 1.80
N ILE A 2 7.75 9.26 1.16
CA ILE A 2 6.58 8.39 1.31
C ILE A 2 6.74 7.56 2.57
N LYS A 3 5.73 7.56 3.43
CA LYS A 3 5.76 6.78 4.67
C LYS A 3 4.66 5.72 4.63
N VAL A 4 5.05 4.48 4.83
CA VAL A 4 4.12 3.35 4.86
C VAL A 4 4.00 2.89 6.31
N LYS A 5 2.78 3.00 6.86
CA LYS A 5 2.49 2.57 8.22
C LYS A 5 1.63 1.31 8.17
N VAL A 6 2.03 0.32 8.94
CA VAL A 6 1.34 -0.97 8.98
C VAL A 6 0.85 -1.22 10.39
N GLU A 7 -0.44 -1.48 10.53
CA GLU A 7 -1.04 -1.87 11.80
C GLU A 7 -1.55 -3.30 11.71
N LYS A 8 -1.19 -4.09 12.68
CA LYS A 8 -1.62 -5.49 12.79
C LYS A 8 -2.41 -5.69 14.07
N GLU A 9 -3.30 -6.68 14.05
CA GLU A 9 -4.02 -7.14 15.22
C GLU A 9 -4.01 -8.64 15.21
N LYS A 10 -3.51 -9.25 16.27
CA LYS A 10 -3.41 -10.71 16.40
C LYS A 10 -2.67 -11.36 15.23
N GLY A 11 -1.65 -10.67 14.71
CA GLY A 11 -0.85 -11.19 13.61
C GLY A 11 -1.39 -10.93 12.22
N TYR A 12 -2.57 -10.32 12.10
CA TYR A 12 -3.19 -10.02 10.81
C TYR A 12 -3.09 -8.54 10.49
N PHE A 13 -2.88 -8.21 9.22
CA PHE A 13 -2.94 -6.82 8.78
C PHE A 13 -4.35 -6.27 9.00
N LYS A 14 -4.42 -5.09 9.59
CA LYS A 14 -5.69 -4.40 9.85
C LYS A 14 -5.78 -3.06 9.15
N LYS A 15 -4.67 -2.34 9.04
CA LYS A 15 -4.66 -1.03 8.40
C LYS A 15 -3.30 -0.78 7.81
N ILE A 16 -3.27 -0.28 6.58
CA ILE A 16 -2.04 0.10 5.91
C ILE A 16 -2.25 1.49 5.34
N SER A 17 -1.37 2.42 5.73
CA SER A 17 -1.44 3.81 5.26
C SER A 17 -0.19 4.13 4.45
N ILE A 18 -0.39 4.70 3.28
CA ILE A 18 0.70 5.16 2.42
C ILE A 18 0.56 6.68 2.35
N LEU A 19 1.40 7.37 3.12
CA LEU A 19 1.29 8.81 3.34
C LEU A 19 2.46 9.56 2.73
N GLY A 20 2.25 10.84 2.48
CA GLY A 20 3.29 11.68 1.89
C GLY A 20 3.44 11.46 0.40
N HIS A 21 2.54 10.69 -0.19
CA HIS A 21 2.54 10.37 -1.60
C HIS A 21 1.38 11.12 -2.26
N ALA A 22 1.69 11.98 -3.20
CA ALA A 22 0.66 12.68 -3.96
C ALA A 22 0.17 11.74 -5.07
N MET A 23 -0.96 11.10 -4.83
CA MET A 23 -1.49 10.12 -5.77
C MET A 23 -1.84 10.71 -7.13
N TYR A 24 -1.97 12.02 -7.18
CA TYR A 24 -2.24 12.74 -8.40
C TYR A 24 -1.04 13.55 -8.89
N ASP A 25 0.14 13.29 -8.33
CA ASP A 25 1.35 13.97 -8.74
C ASP A 25 1.69 13.53 -10.16
N ASP A 26 1.64 14.47 -11.07
CA ASP A 26 1.77 14.22 -12.49
C ASP A 26 3.15 14.48 -13.03
N TYR A 27 4.09 14.84 -12.19
CA TYR A 27 5.39 15.26 -12.68
C TYR A 27 6.13 14.18 -13.44
N GLY A 28 5.73 12.94 -13.29
CA GLY A 28 6.34 11.85 -14.02
C GLY A 28 7.82 11.68 -13.75
N LYS A 29 8.34 12.51 -12.87
CA LYS A 29 9.76 12.52 -12.54
C LYS A 29 10.08 11.67 -11.33
N ASP A 30 9.07 11.39 -10.52
CA ASP A 30 9.26 10.58 -9.33
C ASP A 30 8.95 9.13 -9.64
N ILE A 31 10.00 8.41 -9.97
CA ILE A 31 9.91 6.98 -10.27
C ILE A 31 9.36 6.22 -9.07
N VAL A 32 9.73 6.65 -7.87
CA VAL A 32 9.29 5.97 -6.64
C VAL A 32 7.79 6.13 -6.45
N CYS A 33 7.25 7.34 -6.65
CA CYS A 33 5.81 7.57 -6.55
C CYS A 33 5.04 6.71 -7.55
N SER A 34 5.51 6.64 -8.80
CA SER A 34 4.88 5.81 -9.82
C SER A 34 4.93 4.34 -9.46
N ALA A 35 6.06 3.88 -8.96
CA ALA A 35 6.21 2.48 -8.56
C ALA A 35 5.30 2.14 -7.39
N VAL A 36 5.25 2.99 -6.36
CA VAL A 36 4.36 2.78 -5.21
C VAL A 36 2.91 2.77 -5.66
N SER A 37 2.50 3.72 -6.49
CA SER A 37 1.13 3.77 -7.00
C SER A 37 0.76 2.49 -7.75
N SER A 38 1.65 2.01 -8.61
CA SER A 38 1.40 0.79 -9.39
C SER A 38 1.26 -0.44 -8.49
N ILE A 39 2.17 -0.60 -7.54
CA ILE A 39 2.15 -1.73 -6.62
C ILE A 39 0.86 -1.73 -5.79
N VAL A 40 0.54 -0.59 -5.20
CA VAL A 40 -0.60 -0.46 -4.30
C VAL A 40 -1.91 -0.60 -5.07
N THR A 41 -2.05 0.09 -6.19
CA THR A 41 -3.28 0.05 -7.00
C THR A 41 -3.53 -1.36 -7.54
N THR A 42 -2.50 -2.02 -8.03
CA THR A 42 -2.63 -3.39 -8.52
C THR A 42 -3.09 -4.33 -7.42
N THR A 43 -2.53 -4.20 -6.23
CA THR A 43 -2.89 -5.05 -5.10
C THR A 43 -4.33 -4.81 -4.67
N ILE A 44 -4.73 -3.54 -4.51
CA ILE A 44 -6.11 -3.20 -4.12
C ILE A 44 -7.10 -3.76 -5.13
N ASN A 45 -6.86 -3.51 -6.41
CA ASN A 45 -7.76 -3.99 -7.46
C ASN A 45 -7.82 -5.51 -7.52
N GLY A 46 -6.68 -6.17 -7.31
CA GLY A 46 -6.65 -7.63 -7.26
C GLY A 46 -7.48 -8.19 -6.12
N ILE A 47 -7.33 -7.65 -4.94
CA ILE A 47 -8.10 -8.09 -3.77
C ILE A 47 -9.60 -7.88 -4.01
N LEU A 48 -9.98 -6.68 -4.46
CA LEU A 48 -11.39 -6.35 -4.68
C LEU A 48 -12.02 -7.15 -5.82
N THR A 49 -11.22 -7.58 -6.78
CA THR A 49 -11.70 -8.46 -7.85
C THR A 49 -12.06 -9.83 -7.28
N ILE A 50 -11.30 -10.32 -6.31
CA ILE A 50 -11.55 -11.61 -5.68
C ILE A 50 -12.67 -11.52 -4.66
N ASP A 51 -12.66 -10.48 -3.81
CA ASP A 51 -13.64 -10.30 -2.73
C ASP A 51 -13.85 -8.81 -2.45
N LYS A 52 -14.99 -8.30 -2.86
CA LYS A 52 -15.33 -6.88 -2.70
C LYS A 52 -15.41 -6.44 -1.26
N SER A 53 -15.62 -7.37 -0.34
CA SER A 53 -15.77 -7.05 1.09
C SER A 53 -14.48 -7.22 1.89
N ALA A 54 -13.39 -7.62 1.24
CA ALA A 54 -12.15 -7.92 1.96
C ALA A 54 -11.47 -6.67 2.53
N ILE A 55 -11.52 -5.56 1.80
CA ILE A 55 -10.89 -4.32 2.21
C ILE A 55 -11.75 -3.12 1.82
N THR A 56 -11.52 -1.99 2.47
CA THR A 56 -11.97 -0.69 1.99
C THR A 56 -10.74 0.21 1.89
N TYR A 57 -10.83 1.26 1.09
CA TYR A 57 -9.74 2.20 1.01
C TYR A 57 -10.25 3.62 0.82
N LEU A 58 -9.42 4.56 1.23
CA LEU A 58 -9.73 5.99 1.09
C LEU A 58 -8.48 6.69 0.57
N ALA A 59 -8.64 7.35 -0.58
CA ALA A 59 -7.57 8.15 -1.17
C ALA A 59 -7.85 9.62 -0.90
N SER A 60 -6.80 10.39 -0.61
CA SER A 60 -6.89 11.81 -0.39
C SER A 60 -5.61 12.48 -0.91
N SER A 61 -5.54 13.82 -0.77
CA SER A 61 -4.35 14.54 -1.14
C SER A 61 -3.14 14.16 -0.27
N LYS A 62 -3.36 13.55 0.87
CA LYS A 62 -2.28 13.13 1.78
C LYS A 62 -1.76 11.73 1.51
N GLY A 63 -2.49 10.96 0.72
CA GLY A 63 -2.12 9.59 0.41
C GLY A 63 -3.32 8.65 0.44
N LEU A 64 -3.06 7.42 0.82
CA LEU A 64 -4.06 6.35 0.76
C LEU A 64 -4.05 5.57 2.06
N THR A 65 -5.24 5.20 2.53
CA THR A 65 -5.38 4.32 3.69
C THR A 65 -6.23 3.12 3.30
N ILE A 66 -5.73 1.92 3.58
CA ILE A 66 -6.43 0.66 3.36
C ILE A 66 -6.88 0.14 4.72
N LYS A 67 -8.18 -0.14 4.86
CA LYS A 67 -8.72 -0.84 6.03
C LYS A 67 -8.98 -2.28 5.65
N VAL A 68 -8.43 -3.20 6.41
CA VAL A 68 -8.52 -4.62 6.11
C VAL A 68 -9.63 -5.23 6.94
N LEU A 69 -10.64 -5.76 6.27
CA LEU A 69 -11.82 -6.32 6.92
C LEU A 69 -11.75 -7.84 7.02
N SER A 70 -10.97 -8.48 6.17
CA SER A 70 -10.87 -9.94 6.11
C SER A 70 -9.52 -10.44 6.59
N ASN A 71 -9.56 -11.50 7.40
CA ASN A 71 -8.35 -12.19 7.83
C ASN A 71 -8.05 -13.40 6.93
N ASP A 72 -8.77 -13.56 5.82
CA ASP A 72 -8.57 -14.73 5.00
C ASP A 72 -7.17 -14.78 4.38
N ARG A 73 -6.78 -15.97 3.97
CA ARG A 73 -5.42 -16.22 3.51
C ARG A 73 -5.09 -15.43 2.25
N VAL A 74 -6.04 -15.32 1.33
CA VAL A 74 -5.79 -14.63 0.05
C VAL A 74 -5.54 -13.15 0.29
N THR A 75 -6.43 -12.49 1.02
CA THR A 75 -6.30 -11.07 1.33
C THR A 75 -4.99 -10.78 2.06
N GLN A 76 -4.71 -11.54 3.12
CA GLN A 76 -3.51 -11.32 3.93
C GLN A 76 -2.24 -11.60 3.14
N SER A 77 -2.24 -12.62 2.28
CA SER A 77 -1.08 -12.95 1.44
C SER A 77 -0.79 -11.88 0.40
N LEU A 78 -1.84 -11.34 -0.22
CA LEU A 78 -1.66 -10.28 -1.21
C LEU A 78 -1.14 -8.99 -0.58
N LEU A 79 -1.61 -8.66 0.63
CA LEU A 79 -1.09 -7.52 1.36
C LEU A 79 0.37 -7.72 1.77
N LYS A 80 0.70 -8.93 2.20
CA LYS A 80 2.08 -9.26 2.53
C LYS A 80 3.00 -9.12 1.31
N ASN A 81 2.53 -9.58 0.15
CA ASN A 81 3.28 -9.42 -1.09
C ASN A 81 3.47 -7.96 -1.45
N MET A 82 2.43 -7.15 -1.30
CA MET A 82 2.53 -5.70 -1.54
C MET A 82 3.63 -5.08 -0.68
N LEU A 83 3.63 -5.39 0.61
CA LEU A 83 4.62 -4.84 1.54
C LEU A 83 6.02 -5.33 1.23
N ARG A 84 6.16 -6.58 0.79
CA ARG A 84 7.46 -7.11 0.37
C ARG A 84 8.02 -6.32 -0.82
N LEU A 85 7.17 -6.03 -1.80
CA LEU A 85 7.59 -5.24 -2.96
C LEU A 85 7.93 -3.80 -2.56
N LEU A 86 7.16 -3.21 -1.65
CA LEU A 86 7.47 -1.88 -1.14
C LEU A 86 8.79 -1.85 -0.39
N LYS A 87 9.10 -2.91 0.35
CA LYS A 87 10.39 -3.03 1.03
C LYS A 87 11.57 -3.15 0.06
N GLU A 88 11.38 -3.86 -1.03
CA GLU A 88 12.41 -3.92 -2.07
C GLU A 88 12.67 -2.54 -2.64
N LEU A 89 11.61 -1.77 -2.82
CA LEU A 89 11.71 -0.41 -3.30
C LEU A 89 12.43 0.47 -2.27
N GLU A 90 12.11 0.30 -1.00
CA GLU A 90 12.75 1.04 0.09
C GLU A 90 14.27 0.81 0.12
N LEU A 91 14.70 -0.43 -0.07
CA LEU A 91 16.12 -0.77 -0.09
C LEU A 91 16.85 -0.02 -1.19
N LYS A 92 16.17 0.22 -2.32
CA LYS A 92 16.75 0.87 -3.48
C LYS A 92 16.68 2.40 -3.40
N TYR A 93 15.65 2.92 -2.73
CA TYR A 93 15.37 4.35 -2.66
C TYR A 93 15.14 4.82 -1.23
N LYS A 94 16.10 4.59 -0.36
CA LYS A 94 15.99 4.85 1.08
C LYS A 94 15.63 6.28 1.44
N GLU A 95 15.97 7.23 0.58
CA GLU A 95 15.69 8.65 0.84
C GLU A 95 14.28 9.05 0.43
N ASN A 96 13.56 8.16 -0.25
CA ASN A 96 12.27 8.48 -0.83
C ASN A 96 11.10 7.73 -0.18
N ILE A 97 11.36 6.60 0.45
CA ILE A 97 10.31 5.78 1.05
C ILE A 97 10.79 5.15 2.34
N GLU A 98 9.92 5.13 3.33
CA GLU A 98 10.17 4.55 4.64
C GLU A 98 8.98 3.70 5.06
N ILE A 99 9.23 2.45 5.44
CA ILE A 99 8.21 1.55 5.94
C ILE A 99 8.33 1.44 7.45
N GLN A 100 7.25 1.73 8.13
CA GLN A 100 7.17 1.75 9.60
C GLN A 100 6.38 0.58 10.15
#